data_f982a2a1f34e829d77de9d85c4195b0a
#
_entry.id   f982a2a1f34e829d77de9d85c4195b0a
#
_cell.length_a   1.000
_cell.length_b   1.000
_cell.length_c   1.000
_cell.angle_alpha   90.00
_cell.angle_beta   90.00
_cell.angle_gamma   90.00
#
_symmetry.space_group_name_H-M   'P 1'
#
loop_
_entity.id
_entity.type
_entity.pdbx_description
1 polymer ?
#
loop_
_entity_poly.entity_id
_entity_poly.type
_entity_poly.pdbx_seq_one_letter_code
_entity_poly.pdbx_strand_id
1 'polypeptide(L)'
;MHCRYTALPPRQYGEREVSFLRSIAGVLSSALRRHHLDRQLRTQSLHDDLTGLPNRTLAYERIDAALTRSRVSSKHVAVLLLDIDDFKIINDSLGHEAGDRSLMQFARRLTVAVRPQDFVARLGGDEFLIVCEQVDSAEHAGDLAREISDAITAGAADTGFLAPLSASIGIALSEPDSTQRQMIHRADLAMYRAKSTGIGGSHALFDHDDVYDAQRIRTLSVDLRAALHRGELTMHYQPLVDLRTDRIVAVEALARWNHPVLGPIGPTEFVAVAEQTGLAEELGTWALTTAARHAAAWRTFTDVGVRVNVSALQLRDPGFPARVAAILRSASLPASALGLEITETVWVADTARVADTLAALHESGVALLLDDMGRGHTSISYLNRYPVFACFKIDKLHITALPGPRPQAIVAAIVGVGRAYGVTVVGEGVETADQLAAVRAAGCDLAQGNHLARPMDLDSVTALLRAAVPAAVQTDT
;
A
#
# COMPACT_ATOMS: atom_id res chain seq x y z
N MET A 1 -15.11 -69.79 -25.06
CA MET A 1 -14.86 -69.53 -26.49
C MET A 1 -13.39 -69.17 -26.65
N HIS A 2 -12.53 -70.09 -27.06
CA HIS A 2 -11.08 -69.90 -27.19
C HIS A 2 -10.80 -69.34 -28.58
N CYS A 3 -10.44 -68.05 -28.67
CA CYS A 3 -9.86 -67.49 -29.86
C CYS A 3 -8.43 -68.03 -30.02
N ARG A 4 -8.21 -68.93 -30.97
CA ARG A 4 -6.86 -69.30 -31.42
C ARG A 4 -6.33 -68.17 -32.31
N TYR A 5 -5.33 -67.47 -31.81
CA TYR A 5 -4.51 -66.60 -32.68
C TYR A 5 -3.65 -67.51 -33.54
N THR A 6 -4.00 -67.66 -34.80
CA THR A 6 -3.11 -68.24 -35.80
C THR A 6 -2.05 -67.15 -36.13
N ALA A 7 -0.82 -67.38 -35.66
CA ALA A 7 0.32 -66.53 -36.04
C ALA A 7 0.57 -66.71 -37.55
N LEU A 8 0.39 -65.64 -38.30
CA LEU A 8 0.78 -65.66 -39.71
C LEU A 8 2.33 -65.88 -39.79
N PRO A 9 2.81 -66.68 -40.78
CA PRO A 9 4.26 -66.90 -40.92
C PRO A 9 4.98 -65.56 -41.11
N PRO A 10 6.20 -65.42 -40.56
CA PRO A 10 6.98 -64.18 -40.67
C PRO A 10 7.23 -63.86 -42.13
N ARG A 11 6.69 -62.72 -42.60
CA ARG A 11 6.89 -62.22 -43.97
C ARG A 11 8.35 -61.82 -44.14
N GLN A 12 9.08 -62.47 -45.01
CA GLN A 12 10.45 -62.06 -45.40
C GLN A 12 10.34 -60.88 -46.36
N TYR A 13 10.86 -59.73 -45.93
CA TYR A 13 10.91 -58.53 -46.76
C TYR A 13 12.20 -58.55 -47.61
N GLY A 14 12.08 -58.28 -48.91
CA GLY A 14 13.25 -58.12 -49.79
C GLY A 14 13.98 -56.80 -49.46
N GLU A 15 15.27 -56.73 -49.95
CA GLU A 15 16.13 -55.56 -49.70
C GLU A 15 15.47 -54.20 -50.10
N ARG A 16 14.73 -54.19 -51.21
CA ARG A 16 13.97 -53.00 -51.67
C ARG A 16 12.85 -52.60 -50.73
N GLU A 17 12.12 -53.53 -50.17
CA GLU A 17 11.04 -53.25 -49.21
C GLU A 17 11.61 -52.75 -47.89
N VAL A 18 12.71 -53.31 -47.42
CA VAL A 18 13.42 -52.87 -46.21
C VAL A 18 13.96 -51.44 -46.41
N SER A 19 14.58 -51.15 -47.59
CA SER A 19 15.07 -49.82 -47.92
C SER A 19 13.95 -48.79 -47.98
N PHE A 20 12.80 -49.15 -48.58
CA PHE A 20 11.61 -48.30 -48.65
C PHE A 20 11.04 -48.00 -47.24
N LEU A 21 10.90 -49.01 -46.39
CA LEU A 21 10.45 -48.86 -45.01
C LEU A 21 11.38 -48.00 -44.19
N ARG A 22 12.71 -48.13 -44.35
CA ARG A 22 13.71 -47.26 -43.72
C ARG A 22 13.60 -45.81 -44.18
N SER A 23 13.35 -45.58 -45.48
CA SER A 23 13.14 -44.22 -45.99
C SER A 23 11.87 -43.59 -45.42
N ILE A 24 10.75 -44.32 -45.35
CA ILE A 24 9.52 -43.85 -44.72
C ILE A 24 9.72 -43.56 -43.21
N ALA A 25 10.38 -44.48 -42.51
CA ALA A 25 10.70 -44.28 -41.08
C ALA A 25 11.58 -43.05 -40.85
N GLY A 26 12.56 -42.79 -41.74
CA GLY A 26 13.40 -41.60 -41.72
C GLY A 26 12.60 -40.30 -41.90
N VAL A 27 11.72 -40.28 -42.90
CA VAL A 27 10.84 -39.11 -43.16
C VAL A 27 9.88 -38.87 -42.01
N LEU A 28 9.22 -39.90 -41.47
CA LEU A 28 8.32 -39.80 -40.32
C LEU A 28 9.06 -39.33 -39.07
N SER A 29 10.24 -39.88 -38.79
CA SER A 29 11.08 -39.47 -37.66
C SER A 29 11.51 -38.01 -37.73
N SER A 30 11.84 -37.54 -38.97
CA SER A 30 12.21 -36.14 -39.22
C SER A 30 11.01 -35.19 -39.06
N ALA A 31 9.84 -35.60 -39.57
CA ALA A 31 8.60 -34.84 -39.44
C ALA A 31 8.14 -34.73 -37.95
N LEU A 32 8.21 -35.84 -37.20
CA LEU A 32 7.90 -35.89 -35.79
C LEU A 32 8.86 -35.01 -34.95
N ARG A 33 10.17 -35.09 -35.25
CA ARG A 33 11.17 -34.21 -34.58
C ARG A 33 10.93 -32.74 -34.89
N ARG A 34 10.64 -32.39 -36.14
CA ARG A 34 10.29 -31.00 -36.51
C ARG A 34 9.04 -30.55 -35.77
N HIS A 35 7.98 -31.35 -35.76
CA HIS A 35 6.75 -31.03 -35.04
C HIS A 35 6.96 -30.88 -33.52
N HIS A 36 7.79 -31.73 -32.93
CA HIS A 36 8.13 -31.66 -31.52
C HIS A 36 8.94 -30.39 -31.20
N LEU A 37 9.94 -30.05 -32.03
CA LEU A 37 10.71 -28.81 -31.91
C LEU A 37 9.83 -27.55 -32.09
N ASP A 38 8.97 -27.55 -33.11
CA ASP A 38 8.04 -26.43 -33.33
C ASP A 38 7.08 -26.25 -32.15
N ARG A 39 6.63 -27.34 -31.55
CA ARG A 39 5.76 -27.31 -30.36
C ARG A 39 6.50 -26.82 -29.13
N GLN A 40 7.74 -27.26 -28.91
CA GLN A 40 8.61 -26.77 -27.83
C GLN A 40 8.92 -25.29 -27.99
N LEU A 41 9.30 -24.83 -29.18
CA LEU A 41 9.58 -23.43 -29.50
C LEU A 41 8.33 -22.55 -29.29
N ARG A 42 7.13 -23.04 -29.67
CA ARG A 42 5.87 -22.34 -29.42
C ARG A 42 5.56 -22.26 -27.93
N THR A 43 5.77 -23.34 -27.18
CA THR A 43 5.52 -23.33 -25.73
C THR A 43 6.48 -22.37 -25.02
N GLN A 44 7.76 -22.38 -25.36
CA GLN A 44 8.76 -21.45 -24.81
C GLN A 44 8.48 -19.99 -25.22
N SER A 45 7.93 -19.76 -26.42
CA SER A 45 7.60 -18.41 -26.89
C SER A 45 6.31 -17.84 -26.31
N LEU A 46 5.42 -18.66 -25.72
CA LEU A 46 4.09 -18.27 -25.29
C LEU A 46 3.83 -18.41 -23.78
N HIS A 47 4.81 -18.93 -23.02
CA HIS A 47 4.70 -19.13 -21.58
C HIS A 47 5.85 -18.44 -20.86
N ASP A 48 5.63 -18.11 -19.58
CA ASP A 48 6.63 -17.58 -18.66
C ASP A 48 7.46 -18.72 -18.07
N ASP A 49 8.77 -18.64 -18.19
CA ASP A 49 9.68 -19.74 -17.79
C ASP A 49 9.70 -20.00 -16.30
N LEU A 50 9.42 -19.00 -15.45
CA LEU A 50 9.43 -19.15 -13.99
C LEU A 50 8.15 -19.78 -13.47
N THR A 51 7.00 -19.29 -13.91
CA THR A 51 5.69 -19.70 -13.36
C THR A 51 5.00 -20.77 -14.19
N GLY A 52 5.41 -20.96 -15.45
CA GLY A 52 4.75 -21.85 -16.41
C GLY A 52 3.41 -21.33 -16.94
N LEU A 53 2.95 -20.18 -16.48
CA LEU A 53 1.73 -19.54 -16.97
C LEU A 53 1.91 -19.01 -18.41
N PRO A 54 0.83 -18.83 -19.17
CA PRO A 54 0.83 -18.02 -20.37
C PRO A 54 1.52 -16.68 -20.17
N ASN A 55 2.30 -16.25 -21.15
CA ASN A 55 3.00 -14.97 -21.11
C ASN A 55 2.16 -13.82 -21.71
N ARG A 56 2.73 -12.63 -21.75
CA ARG A 56 2.11 -11.42 -22.30
C ARG A 56 1.56 -11.62 -23.72
N THR A 57 2.30 -12.31 -24.58
CA THR A 57 1.89 -12.53 -25.98
C THR A 57 0.61 -13.34 -26.04
N LEU A 58 0.55 -14.46 -25.34
CA LEU A 58 -0.64 -15.31 -25.32
C LEU A 58 -1.82 -14.65 -24.61
N ALA A 59 -1.56 -13.82 -23.57
CA ALA A 59 -2.59 -13.02 -22.90
C ALA A 59 -3.28 -12.06 -23.87
N TYR A 60 -2.51 -11.39 -24.70
CA TYR A 60 -3.02 -10.44 -25.69
C TYR A 60 -3.87 -11.11 -26.75
N GLU A 61 -3.41 -12.25 -27.29
CA GLU A 61 -4.19 -13.06 -28.23
C GLU A 61 -5.52 -13.54 -27.59
N ARG A 62 -5.48 -13.91 -26.31
CA ARG A 62 -6.67 -14.37 -25.58
C ARG A 62 -7.71 -13.28 -25.39
N ILE A 63 -7.28 -12.05 -25.07
CA ILE A 63 -8.18 -10.89 -24.94
C ILE A 63 -8.88 -10.63 -26.28
N ASP A 64 -8.13 -10.56 -27.39
CA ASP A 64 -8.71 -10.30 -28.71
C ASP A 64 -9.71 -11.39 -29.11
N ALA A 65 -9.39 -12.65 -28.85
CA ALA A 65 -10.31 -13.76 -29.10
C ALA A 65 -11.57 -13.69 -28.21
N ALA A 66 -11.44 -13.32 -26.93
CA ALA A 66 -12.58 -13.15 -26.01
C ALA A 66 -13.47 -11.99 -26.43
N LEU A 67 -12.90 -10.83 -26.78
CA LEU A 67 -13.62 -9.67 -27.30
C LEU A 67 -14.38 -9.98 -28.58
N THR A 68 -13.79 -10.77 -29.48
CA THR A 68 -14.44 -11.21 -30.70
C THR A 68 -15.66 -12.08 -30.41
N ARG A 69 -15.58 -12.98 -29.42
CA ARG A 69 -16.71 -13.83 -29.00
C ARG A 69 -17.80 -13.02 -28.30
N SER A 70 -17.43 -12.02 -27.48
CA SER A 70 -18.40 -11.22 -26.75
C SER A 70 -19.28 -10.34 -27.66
N ARG A 71 -18.76 -9.93 -28.83
CA ARG A 71 -19.55 -9.14 -29.81
C ARG A 71 -20.81 -9.84 -30.33
N VAL A 72 -20.86 -11.16 -30.28
CA VAL A 72 -22.02 -11.96 -30.70
C VAL A 72 -22.85 -12.46 -29.52
N SER A 73 -22.46 -12.16 -28.31
CA SER A 73 -23.14 -12.50 -27.07
C SER A 73 -23.59 -11.24 -26.34
N SER A 74 -24.57 -11.36 -25.46
CA SER A 74 -25.00 -10.25 -24.56
C SER A 74 -24.14 -10.17 -23.30
N LYS A 75 -23.02 -10.90 -23.25
CA LYS A 75 -22.12 -10.95 -22.08
C LYS A 75 -20.86 -10.15 -22.34
N HIS A 76 -20.29 -9.66 -21.26
CA HIS A 76 -19.03 -8.89 -21.27
C HIS A 76 -17.81 -9.80 -21.07
N VAL A 77 -16.66 -9.26 -21.44
CA VAL A 77 -15.34 -9.74 -21.03
C VAL A 77 -14.81 -8.80 -19.94
N ALA A 78 -14.35 -9.36 -18.84
CA ALA A 78 -13.59 -8.59 -17.87
C ALA A 78 -12.11 -8.94 -17.96
N VAL A 79 -11.25 -7.93 -17.97
CA VAL A 79 -9.81 -8.06 -17.83
C VAL A 79 -9.43 -7.56 -16.44
N LEU A 80 -8.85 -8.45 -15.63
CA LEU A 80 -8.33 -8.13 -14.32
C LEU A 80 -6.80 -8.07 -14.43
N LEU A 81 -6.21 -6.95 -14.05
CA LEU A 81 -4.77 -6.79 -13.91
C LEU A 81 -4.42 -6.82 -12.42
N LEU A 82 -3.48 -7.66 -12.05
CA LEU A 82 -3.07 -7.87 -10.66
C LEU A 82 -1.59 -7.57 -10.52
N ASP A 83 -1.23 -6.94 -9.40
CA ASP A 83 0.15 -6.67 -9.01
C ASP A 83 0.31 -7.09 -7.54
N ILE A 84 1.35 -7.87 -7.25
CA ILE A 84 1.59 -8.36 -5.89
C ILE A 84 2.03 -7.20 -5.00
N ASP A 85 1.26 -6.96 -3.93
CA ASP A 85 1.55 -5.90 -2.99
C ASP A 85 2.91 -6.14 -2.32
N ASP A 86 3.71 -5.08 -2.22
CA ASP A 86 5.03 -5.08 -1.56
C ASP A 86 6.04 -6.12 -2.10
N PHE A 87 5.89 -6.61 -3.35
CA PHE A 87 6.78 -7.63 -3.93
C PHE A 87 8.26 -7.19 -3.93
N LYS A 88 8.53 -5.91 -4.18
CA LYS A 88 9.88 -5.37 -4.10
C LYS A 88 10.49 -5.55 -2.71
N ILE A 89 9.69 -5.43 -1.66
CA ILE A 89 10.14 -5.62 -0.28
C ILE A 89 10.53 -7.07 -0.03
N ILE A 90 9.78 -8.03 -0.60
CA ILE A 90 10.11 -9.46 -0.52
C ILE A 90 11.48 -9.69 -1.15
N ASN A 91 11.73 -9.12 -2.34
CA ASN A 91 13.02 -9.23 -3.01
C ASN A 91 14.17 -8.58 -2.23
N ASP A 92 13.96 -7.37 -1.74
CA ASP A 92 15.00 -6.60 -1.05
C ASP A 92 15.35 -7.20 0.32
N SER A 93 14.36 -7.81 1.01
CA SER A 93 14.53 -8.37 2.36
C SER A 93 14.98 -9.83 2.39
N LEU A 94 14.47 -10.66 1.46
CA LEU A 94 14.66 -12.12 1.47
C LEU A 94 15.45 -12.64 0.25
N GLY A 95 15.81 -11.73 -0.67
CA GLY A 95 16.56 -12.05 -1.89
C GLY A 95 15.67 -12.55 -3.03
N HIS A 96 16.21 -12.48 -4.27
CA HIS A 96 15.49 -12.82 -5.49
C HIS A 96 14.96 -14.25 -5.54
N GLU A 97 15.67 -15.21 -4.93
CA GLU A 97 15.17 -16.61 -4.85
C GLU A 97 13.87 -16.74 -4.03
N ALA A 98 13.71 -15.89 -3.00
CA ALA A 98 12.47 -15.84 -2.23
C ALA A 98 11.35 -15.18 -3.04
N GLY A 99 11.67 -14.13 -3.79
CA GLY A 99 10.75 -13.52 -4.74
C GLY A 99 10.27 -14.48 -5.81
N ASP A 100 11.16 -15.24 -6.42
CA ASP A 100 10.82 -16.26 -7.42
C ASP A 100 9.88 -17.34 -6.85
N ARG A 101 10.14 -17.80 -5.61
CA ARG A 101 9.24 -18.75 -4.91
C ARG A 101 7.86 -18.12 -4.65
N SER A 102 7.81 -16.83 -4.29
CA SER A 102 6.58 -16.11 -4.07
C SER A 102 5.75 -16.00 -5.36
N LEU A 103 6.40 -15.69 -6.48
CA LEU A 103 5.77 -15.64 -7.80
C LEU A 103 5.19 -17.00 -8.23
N MET A 104 5.94 -18.08 -8.04
CA MET A 104 5.47 -19.43 -8.35
C MET A 104 4.27 -19.83 -7.45
N GLN A 105 4.30 -19.46 -6.18
CA GLN A 105 3.22 -19.74 -5.26
C GLN A 105 1.97 -18.92 -5.59
N PHE A 106 2.15 -17.63 -5.88
CA PHE A 106 1.06 -16.76 -6.30
C PHE A 106 0.37 -17.29 -7.58
N ALA A 107 1.16 -17.66 -8.59
CA ALA A 107 0.67 -18.27 -9.82
C ALA A 107 -0.17 -19.53 -9.58
N ARG A 108 0.27 -20.42 -8.69
CA ARG A 108 -0.49 -21.62 -8.32
C ARG A 108 -1.82 -21.29 -7.64
N ARG A 109 -1.81 -20.36 -6.67
CA ARG A 109 -3.03 -19.93 -5.96
C ARG A 109 -4.00 -19.29 -6.95
N LEU A 110 -3.51 -18.41 -7.81
CA LEU A 110 -4.31 -17.72 -8.80
C LEU A 110 -4.97 -18.71 -9.75
N THR A 111 -4.24 -19.73 -10.21
CA THR A 111 -4.78 -20.78 -11.10
C THR A 111 -5.91 -21.60 -10.43
N VAL A 112 -5.84 -21.79 -9.11
CA VAL A 112 -6.88 -22.50 -8.35
C VAL A 112 -8.08 -21.61 -8.03
N ALA A 113 -7.84 -20.31 -7.85
CA ALA A 113 -8.86 -19.33 -7.49
C ALA A 113 -9.81 -18.96 -8.64
N VAL A 114 -9.36 -19.06 -9.90
CA VAL A 114 -10.16 -18.69 -11.06
C VAL A 114 -11.05 -19.83 -11.52
N ARG A 115 -12.13 -19.49 -12.23
CA ARG A 115 -13.05 -20.48 -12.83
C ARG A 115 -12.34 -21.23 -13.98
N PRO A 116 -12.75 -22.49 -14.30
CA PRO A 116 -12.13 -23.29 -15.36
C PRO A 116 -12.11 -22.65 -16.75
N GLN A 117 -13.07 -21.76 -17.05
CA GLN A 117 -13.15 -21.04 -18.32
C GLN A 117 -12.33 -19.77 -18.36
N ASP A 118 -11.89 -19.26 -17.22
CA ASP A 118 -11.09 -18.05 -17.15
C ASP A 118 -9.62 -18.35 -17.50
N PHE A 119 -8.96 -17.35 -18.03
CA PHE A 119 -7.58 -17.48 -18.50
C PHE A 119 -6.65 -16.65 -17.63
N VAL A 120 -5.56 -17.26 -17.19
CA VAL A 120 -4.55 -16.62 -16.33
C VAL A 120 -3.23 -16.51 -17.08
N ALA A 121 -2.54 -15.38 -16.95
CA ALA A 121 -1.23 -15.11 -17.53
C ALA A 121 -0.35 -14.32 -16.57
N ARG A 122 0.98 -14.40 -16.78
CA ARG A 122 1.95 -13.48 -16.18
C ARG A 122 2.50 -12.54 -17.25
N LEU A 123 2.44 -11.22 -16.98
CA LEU A 123 2.89 -10.21 -17.94
C LEU A 123 4.39 -9.88 -17.78
N GLY A 124 4.96 -10.10 -16.62
CA GLY A 124 6.36 -9.87 -16.25
C GLY A 124 6.47 -9.27 -14.85
N GLY A 125 7.64 -9.37 -14.21
CA GLY A 125 7.81 -8.91 -12.83
C GLY A 125 6.81 -9.55 -11.89
N ASP A 126 6.04 -8.75 -11.18
CA ASP A 126 4.96 -9.10 -10.24
C ASP A 126 3.55 -8.92 -10.83
N GLU A 127 3.45 -8.64 -12.14
CA GLU A 127 2.18 -8.41 -12.83
C GLU A 127 1.57 -9.70 -13.39
N PHE A 128 0.30 -9.94 -13.05
CA PHE A 128 -0.52 -11.02 -13.56
C PHE A 128 -1.78 -10.48 -14.24
N LEU A 129 -2.37 -11.28 -15.13
CA LEU A 129 -3.56 -10.90 -15.85
C LEU A 129 -4.55 -12.06 -15.89
N ILE A 130 -5.84 -11.75 -15.68
CA ILE A 130 -6.93 -12.72 -15.83
C ILE A 130 -7.89 -12.18 -16.90
N VAL A 131 -8.32 -13.08 -17.79
CA VAL A 131 -9.40 -12.80 -18.74
C VAL A 131 -10.61 -13.62 -18.32
N CYS A 132 -11.66 -12.94 -17.85
CA CYS A 132 -12.92 -13.53 -17.46
C CYS A 132 -13.93 -13.35 -18.60
N GLU A 133 -14.41 -14.44 -19.16
CA GLU A 133 -15.48 -14.43 -20.17
C GLU A 133 -16.85 -14.59 -19.51
N GLN A 134 -17.91 -14.23 -20.24
CA GLN A 134 -19.30 -14.38 -19.82
C GLN A 134 -19.64 -13.65 -18.50
N VAL A 135 -19.13 -12.43 -18.36
CA VAL A 135 -19.43 -11.56 -17.23
C VAL A 135 -20.75 -10.81 -17.49
N ASP A 136 -21.64 -10.81 -16.51
CA ASP A 136 -22.99 -10.25 -16.65
C ASP A 136 -23.04 -8.73 -16.46
N SER A 137 -22.24 -8.23 -15.51
CA SER A 137 -22.28 -6.84 -15.07
C SER A 137 -20.95 -6.42 -14.42
N ALA A 138 -20.82 -5.14 -14.16
CA ALA A 138 -19.74 -4.56 -13.37
C ALA A 138 -19.68 -5.13 -11.94
N GLU A 139 -20.84 -5.33 -11.31
CA GLU A 139 -20.95 -5.93 -9.98
C GLU A 139 -20.43 -7.38 -9.98
N HIS A 140 -20.82 -8.18 -10.98
CA HIS A 140 -20.31 -9.55 -11.14
C HIS A 140 -18.79 -9.57 -11.33
N ALA A 141 -18.21 -8.61 -12.09
CA ALA A 141 -16.76 -8.49 -12.23
C ALA A 141 -16.07 -8.15 -10.89
N GLY A 142 -16.69 -7.29 -10.08
CA GLY A 142 -16.23 -6.96 -8.74
C GLY A 142 -16.28 -8.14 -7.76
N ASP A 143 -17.35 -8.95 -7.82
CA ASP A 143 -17.49 -10.17 -7.01
C ASP A 143 -16.40 -11.19 -7.35
N LEU A 144 -16.15 -11.42 -8.66
CA LEU A 144 -15.04 -12.28 -9.10
C LEU A 144 -13.68 -11.81 -8.57
N ALA A 145 -13.41 -10.52 -8.63
CA ALA A 145 -12.15 -9.96 -8.11
C ALA A 145 -12.02 -10.17 -6.60
N ARG A 146 -13.12 -10.01 -5.86
CA ARG A 146 -13.17 -10.25 -4.41
C ARG A 146 -12.90 -11.71 -4.08
N GLU A 147 -13.60 -12.65 -4.75
CA GLU A 147 -13.40 -14.09 -4.56
C GLU A 147 -11.95 -14.50 -4.83
N ILE A 148 -11.33 -13.95 -5.88
CA ILE A 148 -9.93 -14.19 -6.22
C ILE A 148 -9.00 -13.63 -5.13
N SER A 149 -9.22 -12.40 -4.67
CA SER A 149 -8.44 -11.76 -3.61
C SER A 149 -8.51 -12.56 -2.30
N ASP A 150 -9.72 -12.99 -1.90
CA ASP A 150 -9.94 -13.80 -0.70
C ASP A 150 -9.24 -15.16 -0.80
N ALA A 151 -9.31 -15.83 -1.95
CA ALA A 151 -8.66 -17.11 -2.19
C ALA A 151 -7.11 -17.01 -2.16
N ILE A 152 -6.55 -15.92 -2.69
CA ILE A 152 -5.11 -15.65 -2.61
C ILE A 152 -4.67 -15.48 -1.16
N THR A 153 -5.44 -14.72 -0.36
CA THR A 153 -5.11 -14.39 1.03
C THR A 153 -5.32 -15.57 1.97
N ALA A 154 -6.42 -16.33 1.81
CA ALA A 154 -6.76 -17.47 2.67
C ALA A 154 -5.70 -18.61 2.62
N GLY A 155 -5.04 -18.80 1.49
CA GLY A 155 -3.98 -19.82 1.33
C GLY A 155 -2.68 -19.56 2.12
N ALA A 156 -2.59 -18.44 2.87
CA ALA A 156 -1.38 -18.09 3.62
C ALA A 156 -1.10 -19.00 4.83
N ALA A 157 -2.12 -19.62 5.41
CA ALA A 157 -2.01 -20.38 6.65
C ALA A 157 -1.34 -21.75 6.50
N ASP A 158 -1.32 -22.36 5.30
CA ASP A 158 -0.98 -23.79 5.11
C ASP A 158 0.45 -24.07 4.61
N THR A 159 1.25 -23.08 4.27
CA THR A 159 2.48 -23.30 3.47
C THR A 159 3.80 -22.89 4.12
N GLY A 160 3.81 -22.49 5.40
CA GLY A 160 5.07 -22.15 6.10
C GLY A 160 5.80 -20.90 5.56
N PHE A 161 5.10 -20.05 4.80
CA PHE A 161 5.64 -18.79 4.29
C PHE A 161 5.53 -17.67 5.33
N LEU A 162 6.56 -16.84 5.41
CA LEU A 162 6.73 -15.80 6.45
C LEU A 162 5.79 -14.59 6.32
N ALA A 163 5.05 -14.42 5.20
CA ALA A 163 4.13 -13.32 5.01
C ALA A 163 2.90 -13.70 4.16
N PRO A 164 1.70 -13.20 4.47
CA PRO A 164 0.54 -13.33 3.60
C PRO A 164 0.79 -12.58 2.27
N LEU A 165 0.54 -13.23 1.13
CA LEU A 165 0.57 -12.59 -0.18
C LEU A 165 -0.80 -11.96 -0.44
N SER A 166 -0.81 -10.68 -0.84
CA SER A 166 -1.98 -9.97 -1.37
C SER A 166 -1.65 -9.35 -2.72
N ALA A 167 -2.65 -8.93 -3.46
CA ALA A 167 -2.47 -8.24 -4.72
C ALA A 167 -3.53 -7.15 -4.91
N SER A 168 -3.12 -6.02 -5.43
CA SER A 168 -4.03 -4.98 -5.90
C SER A 168 -4.58 -5.34 -7.27
N ILE A 169 -5.90 -5.25 -7.46
CA ILE A 169 -6.60 -5.72 -8.66
C ILE A 169 -7.31 -4.56 -9.36
N GLY A 170 -6.95 -4.30 -10.60
CA GLY A 170 -7.69 -3.38 -11.47
C GLY A 170 -8.57 -4.15 -12.46
N ILE A 171 -9.81 -3.74 -12.63
CA ILE A 171 -10.82 -4.41 -13.42
C ILE A 171 -11.25 -3.52 -14.58
N ALA A 172 -11.19 -4.02 -15.81
CA ALA A 172 -11.80 -3.38 -16.97
C ALA A 172 -12.90 -4.26 -17.54
N LEU A 173 -14.09 -3.71 -17.78
CA LEU A 173 -15.21 -4.38 -18.42
C LEU A 173 -15.30 -3.97 -19.90
N SER A 174 -15.56 -4.93 -20.79
CA SER A 174 -15.64 -4.66 -22.23
C SER A 174 -16.89 -3.89 -22.62
N GLU A 175 -16.71 -2.96 -23.54
CA GLU A 175 -17.75 -2.25 -24.30
C GLU A 175 -17.76 -2.78 -25.75
N PRO A 176 -18.79 -2.49 -26.56
CA PRO A 176 -18.93 -3.05 -27.92
C PRO A 176 -17.70 -2.88 -28.82
N ASP A 177 -17.04 -1.72 -28.73
CA ASP A 177 -15.87 -1.37 -29.55
C ASP A 177 -14.53 -1.47 -28.81
N SER A 178 -14.50 -2.13 -27.65
CA SER A 178 -13.29 -2.28 -26.88
C SER A 178 -12.21 -3.02 -27.64
N THR A 179 -10.98 -2.49 -27.57
CA THR A 179 -9.78 -3.15 -28.07
C THR A 179 -8.97 -3.71 -26.92
N GLN A 180 -8.15 -4.71 -27.18
CA GLN A 180 -7.23 -5.30 -26.23
C GLN A 180 -6.37 -4.24 -25.50
N ARG A 181 -5.80 -3.29 -26.24
CA ARG A 181 -4.97 -2.22 -25.67
C ARG A 181 -5.77 -1.33 -24.69
N GLN A 182 -7.01 -1.00 -25.02
CA GLN A 182 -7.88 -0.23 -24.15
C GLN A 182 -8.23 -1.00 -22.88
N MET A 183 -8.55 -2.30 -23.00
CA MET A 183 -8.88 -3.13 -21.84
C MET A 183 -7.73 -3.19 -20.84
N ILE A 184 -6.50 -3.43 -21.33
CA ILE A 184 -5.31 -3.48 -20.47
C ILE A 184 -5.04 -2.12 -19.85
N HIS A 185 -5.09 -1.04 -20.62
CA HIS A 185 -4.87 0.32 -20.11
C HIS A 185 -5.91 0.71 -19.05
N ARG A 186 -7.18 0.40 -19.26
CA ARG A 186 -8.24 0.66 -18.29
C ARG A 186 -8.06 -0.17 -17.01
N ALA A 187 -7.67 -1.44 -17.14
CA ALA A 187 -7.36 -2.28 -15.98
C ALA A 187 -6.15 -1.76 -15.20
N ASP A 188 -5.12 -1.25 -15.90
CA ASP A 188 -3.93 -0.67 -15.28
C ASP A 188 -4.28 0.59 -14.46
N LEU A 189 -5.09 1.51 -15.02
CA LEU A 189 -5.57 2.69 -14.30
C LEU A 189 -6.37 2.33 -13.05
N ALA A 190 -7.28 1.37 -13.16
CA ALA A 190 -8.06 0.90 -12.03
C ALA A 190 -7.18 0.21 -10.96
N MET A 191 -6.19 -0.59 -11.36
CA MET A 191 -5.23 -1.22 -10.46
C MET A 191 -4.42 -0.17 -9.68
N TYR A 192 -4.00 0.89 -10.36
CA TYR A 192 -3.33 2.00 -9.72
C TYR A 192 -4.20 2.66 -8.64
N ARG A 193 -5.51 2.86 -8.91
CA ARG A 193 -6.46 3.35 -7.91
C ARG A 193 -6.61 2.37 -6.74
N ALA A 194 -6.68 1.07 -7.00
CA ALA A 194 -6.72 0.06 -5.94
C ALA A 194 -5.49 0.17 -5.02
N LYS A 195 -4.29 0.29 -5.59
CA LYS A 195 -3.03 0.48 -4.82
C LYS A 195 -3.03 1.75 -3.97
N SER A 196 -3.61 2.83 -4.46
CA SER A 196 -3.64 4.12 -3.75
C SER A 196 -4.48 4.10 -2.46
N THR A 197 -5.31 3.08 -2.25
CA THR A 197 -6.07 2.91 -0.99
C THR A 197 -5.18 2.53 0.19
N GLY A 198 -3.96 2.04 -0.06
CA GLY A 198 -3.03 1.54 0.95
C GLY A 198 -3.49 0.25 1.66
N ILE A 199 -4.57 -0.37 1.19
CA ILE A 199 -5.11 -1.61 1.73
C ILE A 199 -4.69 -2.75 0.81
N GLY A 200 -3.83 -3.64 1.28
CA GLY A 200 -3.43 -4.82 0.51
C GLY A 200 -4.64 -5.69 0.16
N GLY A 201 -4.64 -6.25 -1.05
CA GLY A 201 -5.75 -7.06 -1.56
C GLY A 201 -6.96 -6.26 -2.04
N SER A 202 -6.82 -4.95 -2.24
CA SER A 202 -7.90 -4.09 -2.74
C SER A 202 -8.17 -4.31 -4.23
N HIS A 203 -9.40 -4.03 -4.66
CA HIS A 203 -9.76 -4.05 -6.08
C HIS A 203 -10.54 -2.79 -6.47
N ALA A 204 -10.40 -2.39 -7.73
CA ALA A 204 -11.14 -1.27 -8.31
C ALA A 204 -11.61 -1.60 -9.73
N LEU A 205 -12.85 -1.22 -10.05
CA LEU A 205 -13.36 -1.27 -11.41
C LEU A 205 -13.00 0.06 -12.11
N PHE A 206 -12.54 -0.02 -13.35
CA PHE A 206 -12.24 1.17 -14.16
C PHE A 206 -13.44 2.11 -14.23
N ASP A 207 -13.18 3.38 -13.97
CA ASP A 207 -14.08 4.51 -14.20
C ASP A 207 -13.39 5.48 -15.19
N HIS A 208 -14.17 6.22 -15.95
CA HIS A 208 -13.63 7.24 -16.84
C HIS A 208 -12.86 8.34 -16.09
N ASP A 209 -13.19 8.57 -14.83
CA ASP A 209 -12.46 9.49 -13.94
C ASP A 209 -11.03 9.00 -13.64
N ASP A 210 -10.74 7.71 -13.73
CA ASP A 210 -9.38 7.16 -13.55
C ASP A 210 -8.35 7.74 -14.53
N VAL A 211 -8.80 8.12 -15.75
CA VAL A 211 -7.92 8.76 -16.74
C VAL A 211 -7.51 10.15 -16.27
N TYR A 212 -8.46 10.89 -15.68
CA TYR A 212 -8.19 12.23 -15.13
C TYR A 212 -7.29 12.13 -13.89
N ASP A 213 -7.52 11.13 -13.04
CA ASP A 213 -6.72 10.89 -11.84
C ASP A 213 -5.28 10.54 -12.21
N ALA A 214 -5.04 9.65 -13.16
CA ALA A 214 -3.69 9.30 -13.60
C ALA A 214 -2.96 10.49 -14.23
N GLN A 215 -3.65 11.32 -15.03
CA GLN A 215 -3.07 12.53 -15.58
C GLN A 215 -2.78 13.56 -14.50
N ARG A 216 -3.68 13.69 -13.51
CA ARG A 216 -3.53 14.56 -12.35
C ARG A 216 -2.31 14.16 -11.52
N ILE A 217 -2.15 12.87 -11.20
CA ILE A 217 -0.99 12.35 -10.46
C ILE A 217 0.31 12.64 -11.22
N ARG A 218 0.34 12.41 -12.52
CA ARG A 218 1.51 12.72 -13.36
C ARG A 218 1.85 14.22 -13.32
N THR A 219 0.87 15.08 -13.37
CA THR A 219 1.04 16.54 -13.24
C THR A 219 1.58 16.86 -11.86
N LEU A 220 0.93 16.38 -10.81
CA LEU A 220 1.34 16.62 -9.43
C LEU A 220 2.74 16.09 -9.12
N SER A 221 3.17 14.97 -9.73
CA SER A 221 4.52 14.43 -9.51
C SER A 221 5.63 15.35 -10.06
N VAL A 222 5.39 15.98 -11.19
CA VAL A 222 6.32 16.97 -11.77
C VAL A 222 6.32 18.25 -10.95
N ASP A 223 5.14 18.71 -10.55
CA ASP A 223 4.96 20.01 -9.91
C ASP A 223 5.37 19.97 -8.42
N LEU A 224 5.21 18.83 -7.72
CA LEU A 224 5.58 18.68 -6.30
C LEU A 224 7.08 18.92 -6.06
N ARG A 225 7.94 18.41 -6.95
CA ARG A 225 9.39 18.67 -6.86
C ARG A 225 9.69 20.16 -6.97
N ALA A 226 9.01 20.86 -7.87
CA ALA A 226 9.16 22.31 -8.02
C ALA A 226 8.55 23.07 -6.83
N ALA A 227 7.44 22.59 -6.28
CA ALA A 227 6.74 23.17 -5.14
C ALA A 227 7.60 23.24 -3.87
N LEU A 228 8.39 22.16 -3.62
CA LEU A 228 9.35 22.12 -2.49
C LEU A 228 10.35 23.27 -2.52
N HIS A 229 10.71 23.76 -3.72
CA HIS A 229 11.69 24.86 -3.89
C HIS A 229 11.04 26.24 -4.08
N ARG A 230 9.75 26.29 -4.49
CA ARG A 230 9.06 27.55 -4.80
C ARG A 230 8.26 28.15 -3.65
N GLY A 231 8.21 27.46 -2.48
CA GLY A 231 7.42 27.92 -1.34
C GLY A 231 5.90 27.75 -1.51
N GLU A 232 5.47 26.86 -2.40
CA GLU A 232 4.06 26.51 -2.58
C GLU A 232 3.54 25.61 -1.47
N LEU A 233 4.46 24.94 -0.75
CA LEU A 233 4.18 24.16 0.44
C LEU A 233 4.24 25.05 1.68
N THR A 234 3.22 24.96 2.51
CA THR A 234 3.12 25.67 3.78
C THR A 234 2.84 24.66 4.90
N MET A 235 3.12 25.05 6.15
CA MET A 235 2.85 24.22 7.31
C MET A 235 1.72 24.83 8.12
N HIS A 236 0.66 24.05 8.37
CA HIS A 236 -0.37 24.35 9.34
C HIS A 236 -0.08 23.57 10.63
N TYR A 237 -0.68 24.02 11.71
CA TYR A 237 -0.46 23.44 13.02
C TYR A 237 -1.79 23.25 13.74
N GLN A 238 -1.96 22.07 14.35
CA GLN A 238 -3.13 21.77 15.16
C GLN A 238 -2.72 21.48 16.61
N PRO A 239 -3.29 22.18 17.59
CA PRO A 239 -2.96 22.01 19.00
C PRO A 239 -3.37 20.64 19.55
N LEU A 240 -2.50 20.06 20.41
CA LEU A 240 -2.79 18.96 21.30
C LEU A 240 -2.96 19.53 22.72
N VAL A 241 -4.11 19.22 23.34
CA VAL A 241 -4.51 19.77 24.63
C VAL A 241 -4.45 18.68 25.70
N ASP A 242 -3.77 18.98 26.80
CA ASP A 242 -3.78 18.15 28.02
C ASP A 242 -5.16 18.26 28.70
N LEU A 243 -5.86 17.13 28.81
CA LEU A 243 -7.22 17.07 29.33
C LEU A 243 -7.35 17.32 30.83
N ARG A 244 -6.25 17.28 31.58
CA ARG A 244 -6.19 17.54 33.00
C ARG A 244 -5.99 19.02 33.33
N THR A 245 -5.19 19.71 32.49
CA THR A 245 -4.78 21.10 32.71
C THR A 245 -5.42 22.09 31.76
N ASP A 246 -6.05 21.60 30.68
CA ASP A 246 -6.59 22.38 29.56
C ASP A 246 -5.51 23.25 28.85
N ARG A 247 -4.23 22.84 28.93
CA ARG A 247 -3.11 23.55 28.32
C ARG A 247 -2.68 22.87 27.00
N ILE A 248 -2.23 23.68 26.04
CA ILE A 248 -1.58 23.20 24.83
C ILE A 248 -0.19 22.70 25.20
N VAL A 249 0.09 21.43 24.97
CA VAL A 249 1.38 20.79 25.28
C VAL A 249 2.21 20.49 24.04
N ALA A 250 1.57 20.34 22.89
CA ALA A 250 2.21 20.15 21.61
C ALA A 250 1.33 20.69 20.47
N VAL A 251 1.90 20.76 19.29
CA VAL A 251 1.18 21.03 18.04
C VAL A 251 1.58 19.98 16.99
N GLU A 252 0.62 19.46 16.25
CA GLU A 252 0.88 18.63 15.09
C GLU A 252 1.13 19.49 13.86
N ALA A 253 2.23 19.22 13.15
CA ALA A 253 2.62 19.90 11.92
C ALA A 253 2.01 19.19 10.71
N LEU A 254 1.16 19.90 9.99
CA LEU A 254 0.34 19.41 8.89
C LEU A 254 0.70 20.15 7.61
N ALA A 255 1.38 19.49 6.68
CA ALA A 255 1.74 20.09 5.39
C ALA A 255 0.49 20.46 4.58
N ARG A 256 0.56 21.58 3.86
CA ARG A 256 -0.46 22.07 2.94
C ARG A 256 0.20 22.47 1.63
N TRP A 257 -0.38 22.08 0.52
CA TRP A 257 0.08 22.47 -0.79
C TRP A 257 -0.96 23.33 -1.50
N ASN A 258 -0.58 24.57 -1.76
CA ASN A 258 -1.39 25.51 -2.54
C ASN A 258 -0.82 25.57 -3.96
N HIS A 259 -1.33 24.69 -4.83
CA HIS A 259 -0.89 24.62 -6.20
C HIS A 259 -1.38 25.86 -7.00
N PRO A 260 -0.52 26.52 -7.79
CA PRO A 260 -0.86 27.81 -8.43
C PRO A 260 -1.99 27.71 -9.45
N VAL A 261 -2.22 26.53 -10.04
CA VAL A 261 -3.27 26.31 -11.06
C VAL A 261 -4.42 25.48 -10.50
N LEU A 262 -4.12 24.41 -9.74
CA LEU A 262 -5.11 23.45 -9.25
C LEU A 262 -5.75 23.86 -7.91
N GLY A 263 -5.24 24.91 -7.26
CA GLY A 263 -5.69 25.31 -5.93
C GLY A 263 -5.16 24.41 -4.83
N PRO A 264 -5.84 24.31 -3.66
CA PRO A 264 -5.41 23.50 -2.53
C PRO A 264 -5.41 22.00 -2.88
N ILE A 265 -4.26 21.33 -2.69
CA ILE A 265 -4.11 19.87 -2.83
C ILE A 265 -4.13 19.23 -1.45
N GLY A 266 -4.94 18.19 -1.27
CA GLY A 266 -5.06 17.50 0.01
C GLY A 266 -3.79 16.73 0.40
N PRO A 267 -3.44 16.64 1.71
CA PRO A 267 -2.25 15.90 2.16
C PRO A 267 -2.23 14.44 1.70
N THR A 268 -3.35 13.73 1.79
CA THR A 268 -3.46 12.35 1.34
C THR A 268 -3.05 12.17 -0.11
N GLU A 269 -3.41 13.13 -0.98
CA GLU A 269 -3.10 13.08 -2.41
C GLU A 269 -1.60 13.34 -2.67
N PHE A 270 -1.05 14.45 -2.18
CA PHE A 270 0.33 14.78 -2.52
C PHE A 270 1.37 13.95 -1.75
N VAL A 271 1.05 13.42 -0.57
CA VAL A 271 1.92 12.47 0.14
C VAL A 271 1.98 11.14 -0.62
N ALA A 272 0.84 10.62 -1.10
CA ALA A 272 0.82 9.43 -1.94
C ALA A 272 1.65 9.63 -3.23
N VAL A 273 1.51 10.80 -3.88
CA VAL A 273 2.35 11.17 -5.04
C VAL A 273 3.84 11.19 -4.67
N ALA A 274 4.21 11.77 -3.52
CA ALA A 274 5.59 11.81 -3.06
C ALA A 274 6.18 10.41 -2.85
N GLU A 275 5.43 9.50 -2.24
CA GLU A 275 5.85 8.12 -1.98
C GLU A 275 6.06 7.35 -3.29
N GLN A 276 5.15 7.47 -4.25
CA GLN A 276 5.21 6.79 -5.54
C GLN A 276 6.33 7.30 -6.44
N THR A 277 6.69 8.59 -6.32
CA THR A 277 7.67 9.24 -7.19
C THR A 277 9.07 9.37 -6.56
N GLY A 278 9.26 8.82 -5.35
CA GLY A 278 10.53 8.89 -4.62
C GLY A 278 10.83 10.26 -4.02
N LEU A 279 9.82 11.14 -3.90
CA LEU A 279 9.95 12.46 -3.26
C LEU A 279 9.64 12.47 -1.76
N ALA A 280 9.26 11.32 -1.19
CA ALA A 280 8.90 11.21 0.23
C ALA A 280 10.02 11.67 1.17
N GLU A 281 11.27 11.40 0.83
CA GLU A 281 12.43 11.83 1.60
C GLU A 281 12.62 13.36 1.58
N GLU A 282 12.50 13.98 0.40
CA GLU A 282 12.62 15.44 0.25
C GLU A 282 11.46 16.15 0.97
N LEU A 283 10.24 15.67 0.80
CA LEU A 283 9.05 16.21 1.45
C LEU A 283 9.13 16.09 2.98
N GLY A 284 9.52 14.92 3.49
CA GLY A 284 9.66 14.68 4.92
C GLY A 284 10.80 15.52 5.53
N THR A 285 11.93 15.68 4.82
CA THR A 285 13.02 16.54 5.25
C THR A 285 12.59 17.99 5.31
N TRP A 286 11.84 18.48 4.33
CA TRP A 286 11.26 19.82 4.33
C TRP A 286 10.30 20.01 5.51
N ALA A 287 9.42 19.04 5.75
CA ALA A 287 8.44 19.11 6.84
C ALA A 287 9.13 19.16 8.22
N LEU A 288 10.09 18.25 8.47
CA LEU A 288 10.86 18.20 9.71
C LEU A 288 11.65 19.48 9.95
N THR A 289 12.34 19.98 8.90
CA THR A 289 13.15 21.21 9.00
C THR A 289 12.28 22.42 9.31
N THR A 290 11.13 22.54 8.63
CA THR A 290 10.19 23.64 8.82
C THR A 290 9.58 23.60 10.22
N ALA A 291 9.08 22.43 10.63
CA ALA A 291 8.47 22.23 11.94
C ALA A 291 9.47 22.49 13.09
N ALA A 292 10.70 21.95 12.97
CA ALA A 292 11.74 22.15 13.99
C ALA A 292 12.11 23.63 14.16
N ARG A 293 12.25 24.38 13.05
CA ARG A 293 12.54 25.81 13.08
C ARG A 293 11.43 26.61 13.77
N HIS A 294 10.16 26.32 13.46
CA HIS A 294 9.02 27.00 14.08
C HIS A 294 8.89 26.64 15.57
N ALA A 295 9.06 25.37 15.91
CA ALA A 295 9.04 24.94 17.32
C ALA A 295 10.15 25.60 18.14
N ALA A 296 11.37 25.71 17.60
CA ALA A 296 12.46 26.41 18.28
C ALA A 296 12.11 27.89 18.55
N ALA A 297 11.45 28.57 17.60
CA ALA A 297 10.99 29.95 17.81
C ALA A 297 9.92 30.04 18.90
N TRP A 298 8.97 29.13 18.99
CA TRP A 298 7.96 29.11 20.05
C TRP A 298 8.56 28.84 21.43
N ARG A 299 9.59 28.00 21.51
CA ARG A 299 10.25 27.66 22.78
C ARG A 299 10.97 28.82 23.44
N THR A 300 11.12 29.95 22.76
CA THR A 300 11.59 31.20 23.39
C THR A 300 10.58 31.80 24.39
N PHE A 301 9.29 31.42 24.30
CA PHE A 301 8.25 31.97 25.18
C PHE A 301 7.28 30.93 25.75
N THR A 302 7.27 29.66 25.25
CA THR A 302 6.41 28.59 25.78
C THR A 302 7.09 27.24 25.60
N ASP A 303 6.87 26.29 26.54
CA ASP A 303 7.41 24.93 26.46
C ASP A 303 6.45 24.02 25.69
N VAL A 304 6.35 24.24 24.38
CA VAL A 304 5.49 23.46 23.48
C VAL A 304 6.33 22.52 22.62
N GLY A 305 5.85 21.27 22.45
CA GLY A 305 6.44 20.31 21.52
C GLY A 305 5.83 20.40 20.12
N VAL A 306 6.51 19.82 19.12
CA VAL A 306 5.97 19.66 17.77
C VAL A 306 5.93 18.18 17.40
N ARG A 307 4.86 17.78 16.72
CA ARG A 307 4.64 16.41 16.19
C ARG A 307 4.68 16.46 14.69
N VAL A 308 5.36 15.49 14.08
CA VAL A 308 5.56 15.43 12.62
C VAL A 308 5.33 14.01 12.14
N ASN A 309 4.50 13.86 11.12
CA ASN A 309 4.23 12.58 10.47
C ASN A 309 5.45 12.08 9.69
N VAL A 310 5.75 10.78 9.81
CA VAL A 310 6.88 10.12 9.16
C VAL A 310 6.38 8.92 8.36
N SER A 311 6.81 8.83 7.09
CA SER A 311 6.44 7.71 6.24
C SER A 311 7.25 6.45 6.54
N ALA A 312 6.70 5.28 6.18
CA ALA A 312 7.39 4.00 6.25
C ALA A 312 8.72 4.00 5.46
N LEU A 313 8.75 4.71 4.32
CA LEU A 313 9.95 4.81 3.48
C LEU A 313 11.10 5.51 4.20
N GLN A 314 10.81 6.57 4.97
CA GLN A 314 11.82 7.27 5.76
C GLN A 314 12.40 6.40 6.88
N LEU A 315 11.56 5.60 7.54
CA LEU A 315 12.01 4.71 8.63
C LEU A 315 12.85 3.53 8.14
N ARG A 316 12.76 3.17 6.85
CA ARG A 316 13.62 2.14 6.23
C ARG A 316 15.02 2.65 5.88
N ASP A 317 15.23 3.97 5.86
CA ASP A 317 16.54 4.56 5.60
C ASP A 317 17.40 4.57 6.87
N PRO A 318 18.52 3.82 6.92
CA PRO A 318 19.41 3.81 8.07
C PRO A 318 20.03 5.19 8.38
N GLY A 319 20.05 6.11 7.41
CA GLY A 319 20.52 7.49 7.57
C GLY A 319 19.51 8.42 8.23
N PHE A 320 18.26 8.01 8.38
CA PHE A 320 17.18 8.86 8.87
C PHE A 320 17.44 9.40 10.31
N PRO A 321 17.88 8.61 11.31
CA PRO A 321 18.18 9.14 12.64
C PRO A 321 19.27 10.22 12.63
N ALA A 322 20.32 10.04 11.82
CA ALA A 322 21.40 11.04 11.70
C ALA A 322 20.89 12.33 11.05
N ARG A 323 19.98 12.24 10.08
CA ARG A 323 19.32 13.38 9.42
C ARG A 323 18.44 14.14 10.41
N VAL A 324 17.60 13.45 11.19
CA VAL A 324 16.79 14.06 12.25
C VAL A 324 17.68 14.80 13.25
N ALA A 325 18.76 14.17 13.73
CA ALA A 325 19.70 14.81 14.64
C ALA A 325 20.37 16.06 14.04
N ALA A 326 20.69 16.05 12.74
CA ALA A 326 21.24 17.21 12.04
C ALA A 326 20.23 18.37 11.97
N ILE A 327 18.96 18.07 11.66
CA ILE A 327 17.87 19.06 11.62
C ILE A 327 17.67 19.69 13.00
N LEU A 328 17.60 18.88 14.05
CA LEU A 328 17.43 19.36 15.43
C LEU A 328 18.57 20.30 15.87
N ARG A 329 19.81 19.91 15.57
CA ARG A 329 20.98 20.77 15.83
C ARG A 329 20.93 22.09 15.09
N SER A 330 20.58 22.05 13.77
CA SER A 330 20.53 23.28 12.95
C SER A 330 19.42 24.23 13.40
N ALA A 331 18.30 23.69 13.92
CA ALA A 331 17.21 24.48 14.47
C ALA A 331 17.40 24.89 15.93
N SER A 332 18.44 24.38 16.61
CA SER A 332 18.64 24.53 18.06
C SER A 332 17.42 24.01 18.87
N LEU A 333 16.74 22.96 18.39
CA LEU A 333 15.60 22.35 19.04
C LEU A 333 16.05 21.12 19.85
N PRO A 334 15.73 21.01 21.15
CA PRO A 334 16.04 19.82 21.92
C PRO A 334 15.20 18.62 21.41
N ALA A 335 15.81 17.43 21.38
CA ALA A 335 15.18 16.23 20.87
C ALA A 335 13.83 15.91 21.54
N SER A 336 13.70 16.16 22.86
CA SER A 336 12.48 15.97 23.62
C SER A 336 11.30 16.84 23.19
N ALA A 337 11.54 17.91 22.42
CA ALA A 337 10.50 18.76 21.87
C ALA A 337 9.94 18.24 20.55
N LEU A 338 10.63 17.29 19.87
CA LEU A 338 10.16 16.66 18.66
C LEU A 338 9.47 15.31 18.98
N GLY A 339 8.29 15.10 18.41
CA GLY A 339 7.64 13.80 18.32
C GLY A 339 7.47 13.40 16.87
N LEU A 340 7.72 12.13 16.57
CA LEU A 340 7.51 11.54 15.25
C LEU A 340 6.29 10.63 15.30
N GLU A 341 5.31 10.92 14.45
CA GLU A 341 4.07 10.16 14.33
C GLU A 341 4.21 9.10 13.25
N ILE A 342 3.94 7.86 13.62
CA ILE A 342 4.20 6.67 12.83
C ILE A 342 2.92 5.85 12.80
N THR A 343 2.36 5.64 11.60
CA THR A 343 1.15 4.85 11.44
C THR A 343 1.40 3.36 11.66
N GLU A 344 0.35 2.65 12.06
CA GLU A 344 0.38 1.20 12.31
C GLU A 344 0.90 0.37 11.12
N THR A 345 0.68 0.83 9.89
CA THR A 345 1.04 0.13 8.65
C THR A 345 2.55 -0.03 8.42
N VAL A 346 3.38 0.74 9.11
CA VAL A 346 4.86 0.66 9.04
C VAL A 346 5.40 -0.73 9.41
N TRP A 347 4.68 -1.50 10.24
CA TRP A 347 5.11 -2.79 10.76
C TRP A 347 5.01 -3.96 9.77
N VAL A 348 4.31 -3.78 8.67
CA VAL A 348 4.04 -4.86 7.71
C VAL A 348 5.27 -5.25 6.89
N ALA A 349 6.26 -4.36 6.81
CA ALA A 349 7.40 -4.55 5.92
C ALA A 349 8.75 -4.22 6.59
N ASP A 350 9.68 -5.16 6.60
CA ASP A 350 11.08 -5.09 7.05
C ASP A 350 11.27 -4.73 8.54
N THR A 351 10.89 -5.64 9.40
CA THR A 351 10.84 -5.46 10.85
C THR A 351 12.20 -5.19 11.53
N ALA A 352 13.32 -5.65 11.00
CA ALA A 352 14.62 -5.51 11.65
C ALA A 352 15.20 -4.09 11.46
N ARG A 353 15.25 -3.58 10.21
CA ARG A 353 15.80 -2.22 9.92
C ARG A 353 14.95 -1.12 10.53
N VAL A 354 13.63 -1.24 10.43
CA VAL A 354 12.72 -0.27 11.05
C VAL A 354 12.92 -0.25 12.56
N ALA A 355 13.08 -1.42 13.19
CA ALA A 355 13.36 -1.55 14.62
C ALA A 355 14.65 -0.82 15.04
N ASP A 356 15.74 -1.01 14.29
CA ASP A 356 17.03 -0.36 14.56
C ASP A 356 16.90 1.18 14.43
N THR A 357 16.16 1.65 13.41
CA THR A 357 15.90 3.08 13.19
C THR A 357 15.07 3.67 14.34
N LEU A 358 14.02 2.97 14.79
CA LEU A 358 13.19 3.42 15.92
C LEU A 358 13.96 3.44 17.22
N ALA A 359 14.80 2.42 17.49
CA ALA A 359 15.68 2.38 18.67
C ALA A 359 16.64 3.57 18.67
N ALA A 360 17.32 3.85 17.55
CA ALA A 360 18.23 4.97 17.42
C ALA A 360 17.55 6.34 17.61
N LEU A 361 16.34 6.51 17.09
CA LEU A 361 15.53 7.73 17.32
C LEU A 361 15.14 7.88 18.79
N HIS A 362 14.68 6.80 19.43
CA HIS A 362 14.34 6.79 20.84
C HIS A 362 15.55 7.11 21.72
N GLU A 363 16.70 6.49 21.46
CA GLU A 363 17.96 6.76 22.17
C GLU A 363 18.43 8.22 22.02
N SER A 364 18.10 8.86 20.89
CA SER A 364 18.40 10.29 20.69
C SER A 364 17.50 11.22 21.51
N GLY A 365 16.49 10.70 22.20
CA GLY A 365 15.54 11.45 23.02
C GLY A 365 14.34 12.02 22.24
N VAL A 366 14.16 11.62 20.98
CA VAL A 366 12.95 11.97 20.19
C VAL A 366 11.76 11.11 20.66
N ALA A 367 10.60 11.74 20.87
CA ALA A 367 9.40 11.03 21.23
C ALA A 367 8.82 10.29 19.99
N LEU A 368 8.52 9.00 20.11
CA LEU A 368 7.85 8.23 19.07
C LEU A 368 6.38 8.06 19.44
N LEU A 369 5.50 8.33 18.49
CA LEU A 369 4.05 8.24 18.67
C LEU A 369 3.51 7.20 17.68
N LEU A 370 2.68 6.29 18.17
CA LEU A 370 1.95 5.35 17.33
C LEU A 370 0.61 5.95 16.95
N ASP A 371 0.42 6.17 15.67
CA ASP A 371 -0.76 6.81 15.10
C ASP A 371 -1.77 5.81 14.53
N ASP A 372 -3.01 6.23 14.31
CA ASP A 372 -4.15 5.45 13.76
C ASP A 372 -4.48 4.17 14.57
N MET A 373 -4.25 4.15 15.88
CA MET A 373 -4.54 2.96 16.70
C MET A 373 -6.01 2.55 16.66
N GLY A 374 -6.21 1.26 16.38
CA GLY A 374 -7.53 0.63 16.30
C GLY A 374 -8.12 0.56 14.91
N ARG A 375 -7.42 1.03 13.87
CA ARG A 375 -7.88 1.00 12.50
C ARG A 375 -7.59 -0.34 11.79
N GLY A 376 -6.65 -1.12 12.28
CA GLY A 376 -6.21 -2.33 11.60
C GLY A 376 -5.60 -3.40 12.50
N HIS A 377 -4.39 -3.80 12.23
CA HIS A 377 -3.78 -5.05 12.69
C HIS A 377 -2.77 -4.88 13.83
N THR A 378 -2.90 -3.86 14.70
CA THR A 378 -1.94 -3.69 15.80
C THR A 378 -1.92 -4.95 16.66
N SER A 379 -0.94 -5.79 16.44
CA SER A 379 -0.68 -6.89 17.33
C SER A 379 -0.01 -6.34 18.59
N ILE A 380 -0.62 -6.54 19.76
CA ILE A 380 -0.01 -6.26 21.07
C ILE A 380 1.41 -6.86 21.15
N SER A 381 1.69 -7.91 20.38
CA SER A 381 3.02 -8.51 20.26
C SER A 381 4.08 -7.55 19.73
N TYR A 382 3.74 -6.60 18.85
CA TYR A 382 4.67 -5.57 18.38
C TYR A 382 5.00 -4.55 19.46
N LEU A 383 4.00 -4.12 20.23
CA LEU A 383 4.22 -3.21 21.36
C LEU A 383 5.15 -3.84 22.42
N ASN A 384 4.98 -5.13 22.68
CA ASN A 384 5.87 -5.88 23.58
C ASN A 384 7.30 -5.97 23.01
N ARG A 385 7.42 -6.13 21.70
CA ARG A 385 8.74 -6.29 21.04
C ARG A 385 9.50 -4.96 20.96
N TYR A 386 8.77 -3.84 20.83
CA TYR A 386 9.35 -2.51 20.64
C TYR A 386 8.77 -1.50 21.64
N PRO A 387 9.20 -1.51 22.90
CA PRO A 387 8.70 -0.59 23.93
C PRO A 387 9.33 0.81 23.80
N VAL A 388 9.32 1.39 22.60
CA VAL A 388 9.97 2.68 22.30
C VAL A 388 8.98 3.83 22.17
N PHE A 389 7.67 3.54 22.17
CA PHE A 389 6.64 4.55 22.01
C PHE A 389 6.39 5.30 23.31
N ALA A 390 6.27 6.62 23.20
CA ALA A 390 5.91 7.51 24.29
C ALA A 390 4.40 7.84 24.31
N CYS A 391 3.72 7.61 23.17
CA CYS A 391 2.33 8.03 23.00
C CYS A 391 1.60 7.14 22.00
N PHE A 392 0.29 6.92 22.25
CA PHE A 392 -0.65 6.31 21.34
C PHE A 392 -1.73 7.31 20.94
N LYS A 393 -2.05 7.41 19.65
CA LYS A 393 -3.11 8.26 19.11
C LYS A 393 -4.26 7.35 18.64
N ILE A 394 -5.45 7.56 19.19
CA ILE A 394 -6.65 6.80 18.85
C ILE A 394 -7.27 7.40 17.60
N ASP A 395 -7.44 6.58 16.54
CA ASP A 395 -8.00 6.99 15.26
C ASP A 395 -9.37 7.68 15.44
N LYS A 396 -9.56 8.75 14.67
CA LYS A 396 -10.79 9.55 14.64
C LYS A 396 -12.07 8.73 14.42
N LEU A 397 -12.03 7.59 13.74
CA LEU A 397 -13.20 6.73 13.51
C LEU A 397 -13.83 6.29 14.85
N HIS A 398 -13.02 5.98 15.86
CA HIS A 398 -13.50 5.59 17.17
C HIS A 398 -14.01 6.78 17.97
N ILE A 399 -13.42 7.95 17.80
CA ILE A 399 -13.80 9.17 18.49
C ILE A 399 -15.07 9.78 17.88
N THR A 400 -15.19 9.80 16.55
CA THR A 400 -16.37 10.32 15.84
C THR A 400 -17.64 9.53 16.22
N ALA A 401 -17.51 8.24 16.49
CA ALA A 401 -18.62 7.38 16.86
C ALA A 401 -19.00 7.45 18.36
N LEU A 402 -18.29 8.24 19.18
CA LEU A 402 -18.65 8.48 20.59
C LEU A 402 -19.89 9.43 20.69
N PRO A 403 -20.72 9.24 21.71
CA PRO A 403 -20.58 8.36 22.88
C PRO A 403 -21.21 6.96 22.75
N GLY A 404 -21.19 6.34 21.59
CA GLY A 404 -21.73 4.98 21.39
C GLY A 404 -21.06 3.92 22.29
N PRO A 405 -21.77 2.86 22.74
CA PRO A 405 -21.24 1.88 23.71
C PRO A 405 -20.08 1.04 23.16
N ARG A 406 -20.09 0.66 21.89
CA ARG A 406 -18.99 -0.08 21.26
C ARG A 406 -17.72 0.76 21.09
N PRO A 407 -17.78 1.98 20.52
CA PRO A 407 -16.64 2.89 20.49
C PRO A 407 -16.07 3.20 21.86
N GLN A 408 -16.91 3.43 22.88
CA GLN A 408 -16.45 3.63 24.27
C GLN A 408 -15.63 2.44 24.77
N ALA A 409 -16.07 1.21 24.52
CA ALA A 409 -15.34 0.01 24.93
C ALA A 409 -13.97 -0.10 24.22
N ILE A 410 -13.90 0.25 22.94
CA ILE A 410 -12.65 0.25 22.16
C ILE A 410 -11.68 1.31 22.70
N VAL A 411 -12.15 2.55 22.87
CA VAL A 411 -11.34 3.64 23.43
C VAL A 411 -10.83 3.28 24.83
N ALA A 412 -11.69 2.74 25.70
CA ALA A 412 -11.30 2.32 27.04
C ALA A 412 -10.25 1.17 27.01
N ALA A 413 -10.37 0.24 26.06
CA ALA A 413 -9.39 -0.83 25.89
C ALA A 413 -8.02 -0.27 25.47
N ILE A 414 -7.97 0.66 24.50
CA ILE A 414 -6.72 1.31 24.06
C ILE A 414 -6.10 2.10 25.22
N VAL A 415 -6.90 2.86 25.98
CA VAL A 415 -6.44 3.58 27.17
C VAL A 415 -5.89 2.60 28.21
N GLY A 416 -6.54 1.45 28.40
CA GLY A 416 -6.05 0.39 29.30
C GLY A 416 -4.70 -0.15 28.88
N VAL A 417 -4.50 -0.37 27.57
CA VAL A 417 -3.20 -0.76 27.00
C VAL A 417 -2.18 0.34 27.22
N GLY A 418 -2.49 1.61 26.90
CA GLY A 418 -1.60 2.75 27.14
C GLY A 418 -1.11 2.83 28.58
N ARG A 419 -2.02 2.67 29.55
CA ARG A 419 -1.66 2.63 31.00
C ARG A 419 -0.73 1.47 31.34
N ALA A 420 -0.97 0.29 30.75
CA ALA A 420 -0.13 -0.88 31.01
C ALA A 420 1.30 -0.69 30.50
N TYR A 421 1.49 0.06 29.42
CA TYR A 421 2.79 0.42 28.87
C TYR A 421 3.38 1.72 29.42
N GLY A 422 2.63 2.47 30.23
CA GLY A 422 3.06 3.77 30.78
C GLY A 422 3.20 4.86 29.73
N VAL A 423 2.42 4.79 28.64
CA VAL A 423 2.42 5.75 27.54
C VAL A 423 1.23 6.69 27.60
N THR A 424 1.39 7.90 27.08
CA THR A 424 0.32 8.90 26.96
C THR A 424 -0.67 8.47 25.87
N VAL A 425 -1.97 8.71 26.07
CA VAL A 425 -3.01 8.39 25.09
C VAL A 425 -3.71 9.66 24.62
N VAL A 426 -3.77 9.86 23.31
CA VAL A 426 -4.43 10.99 22.63
C VAL A 426 -5.72 10.52 21.97
N GLY A 427 -6.84 11.23 22.20
CA GLY A 427 -8.05 11.07 21.41
C GLY A 427 -8.07 12.05 20.24
N GLU A 428 -8.12 11.53 19.00
CA GLU A 428 -8.10 12.34 17.78
C GLU A 428 -9.47 12.61 17.18
N GLY A 429 -9.59 13.71 16.42
CA GLY A 429 -10.81 14.03 15.69
C GLY A 429 -11.99 14.39 16.58
N VAL A 430 -11.74 15.01 17.72
CA VAL A 430 -12.79 15.54 18.60
C VAL A 430 -13.48 16.73 17.92
N GLU A 431 -14.76 16.56 17.55
CA GLU A 431 -15.54 17.56 16.80
C GLU A 431 -16.66 18.19 17.65
N THR A 432 -17.06 17.55 18.76
CA THR A 432 -18.15 18.02 19.60
C THR A 432 -17.79 18.00 21.10
N ALA A 433 -18.52 18.76 21.91
CA ALA A 433 -18.36 18.78 23.36
C ALA A 433 -18.68 17.42 24.01
N ASP A 434 -19.65 16.67 23.48
CA ASP A 434 -20.00 15.32 23.95
C ASP A 434 -18.87 14.33 23.72
N GLN A 435 -18.21 14.41 22.54
CA GLN A 435 -17.02 13.60 22.25
C GLN A 435 -15.86 13.95 23.17
N LEU A 436 -15.62 15.24 23.45
CA LEU A 436 -14.58 15.68 24.38
C LEU A 436 -14.86 15.15 25.79
N ALA A 437 -16.10 15.22 26.24
CA ALA A 437 -16.51 14.67 27.54
C ALA A 437 -16.31 13.16 27.60
N ALA A 438 -16.66 12.43 26.53
CA ALA A 438 -16.48 10.98 26.43
C ALA A 438 -15.02 10.56 26.43
N VAL A 439 -14.16 11.27 25.67
CA VAL A 439 -12.68 11.04 25.59
C VAL A 439 -12.07 11.27 26.99
N ARG A 440 -12.47 12.32 27.67
CA ARG A 440 -12.04 12.64 29.06
C ARG A 440 -12.49 11.55 30.03
N ALA A 441 -13.76 11.11 29.94
CA ALA A 441 -14.32 10.04 30.79
C ALA A 441 -13.65 8.67 30.53
N ALA A 442 -13.25 8.38 29.30
CA ALA A 442 -12.50 7.18 28.97
C ALA A 442 -11.08 7.18 29.55
N GLY A 443 -10.57 8.34 29.97
CA GLY A 443 -9.28 8.51 30.63
C GLY A 443 -8.14 8.70 29.64
N CYS A 444 -8.39 9.25 28.43
CA CYS A 444 -7.33 9.78 27.59
C CYS A 444 -6.62 10.94 28.31
N ASP A 445 -5.33 11.09 28.04
CA ASP A 445 -4.49 12.12 28.63
C ASP A 445 -4.57 13.42 27.84
N LEU A 446 -4.56 13.32 26.51
CA LEU A 446 -4.59 14.43 25.57
C LEU A 446 -5.77 14.29 24.61
N ALA A 447 -6.14 15.40 23.99
CA ALA A 447 -7.10 15.43 22.90
C ALA A 447 -6.69 16.40 21.80
N GLN A 448 -7.13 16.08 20.58
CA GLN A 448 -6.96 16.88 19.38
C GLN A 448 -8.24 16.81 18.53
N GLY A 449 -8.61 17.92 17.90
CA GLY A 449 -9.74 17.94 16.99
C GLY A 449 -10.31 19.34 16.77
N ASN A 450 -11.21 19.45 15.79
CA ASN A 450 -11.78 20.74 15.36
C ASN A 450 -12.62 21.45 16.45
N HIS A 451 -13.11 20.70 17.43
CA HIS A 451 -13.81 21.29 18.58
C HIS A 451 -12.86 22.10 19.47
N LEU A 452 -11.63 21.65 19.64
CA LEU A 452 -10.60 22.33 20.43
C LEU A 452 -9.94 23.46 19.61
N ALA A 453 -9.40 23.11 18.45
CA ALA A 453 -8.86 24.06 17.48
C ALA A 453 -8.72 23.40 16.10
N ARG A 454 -9.02 24.13 15.03
CA ARG A 454 -8.74 23.67 13.66
C ARG A 454 -7.26 23.82 13.34
N PRO A 455 -6.73 23.05 12.38
CA PRO A 455 -5.41 23.33 11.82
C PRO A 455 -5.32 24.77 11.32
N MET A 456 -4.32 25.52 11.76
CA MET A 456 -4.15 26.93 11.46
C MET A 456 -2.73 27.23 10.98
N ASP A 457 -2.55 28.36 10.31
CA ASP A 457 -1.25 28.83 9.83
C ASP A 457 -0.30 29.22 10.97
N LEU A 458 0.97 29.49 10.60
CA LEU A 458 2.04 29.83 11.54
C LEU A 458 1.70 31.04 12.42
N ASP A 459 1.14 32.08 11.85
CA ASP A 459 0.87 33.33 12.58
C ASP A 459 -0.26 33.13 13.57
N SER A 460 -1.33 32.45 13.15
CA SER A 460 -2.50 32.13 13.99
C SER A 460 -2.11 31.23 15.18
N VAL A 461 -1.35 30.15 14.95
CA VAL A 461 -0.93 29.27 16.05
C VAL A 461 0.05 29.99 16.99
N THR A 462 0.94 30.84 16.47
CA THR A 462 1.88 31.63 17.27
C THR A 462 1.13 32.59 18.19
N ALA A 463 0.09 33.27 17.67
CA ALA A 463 -0.78 34.12 18.47
C ALA A 463 -1.52 33.34 19.58
N LEU A 464 -2.05 32.15 19.23
CA LEU A 464 -2.72 31.27 20.17
C LEU A 464 -1.79 30.81 21.31
N LEU A 465 -0.57 30.38 20.97
CA LEU A 465 0.45 29.93 21.93
C LEU A 465 0.87 31.07 22.87
N ARG A 466 1.02 32.29 22.36
CA ARG A 466 1.31 33.47 23.19
C ARG A 466 0.18 33.82 24.17
N ALA A 467 -1.06 33.72 23.70
CA ALA A 467 -2.23 33.99 24.54
C ALA A 467 -2.41 32.92 25.64
N ALA A 468 -1.94 31.70 25.42
CA ALA A 468 -2.01 30.60 26.39
C ALA A 468 -0.90 30.69 27.48
N VAL A 469 0.10 31.56 27.33
CA VAL A 469 1.15 31.77 28.35
C VAL A 469 0.55 32.55 29.52
N PRO A 470 0.59 32.05 30.77
CA PRO A 470 0.11 32.80 31.94
C PRO A 470 0.86 34.14 32.08
N ALA A 471 0.13 35.20 32.44
CA ALA A 471 0.65 36.58 32.59
C ALA A 471 1.85 36.72 33.55
N ALA A 472 2.11 35.75 34.42
CA ALA A 472 3.21 35.76 35.39
C ALA A 472 4.62 35.52 34.76
N VAL A 473 4.71 35.08 33.52
CA VAL A 473 6.00 34.82 32.83
C VAL A 473 6.43 35.99 31.93
N GLN A 474 5.58 37.01 31.76
CA GLN A 474 5.84 38.15 30.86
C GLN A 474 6.70 39.28 31.43
N THR A 475 7.20 39.17 32.68
CA THR A 475 7.91 40.26 33.37
C THR A 475 9.38 40.02 33.62
N ASP A 476 10.15 39.38 32.73
CA ASP A 476 11.63 39.44 32.81
C ASP A 476 12.22 39.19 31.39
N THR A 477 12.23 40.25 30.60
CA THR A 477 13.17 40.45 29.48
C THR A 477 13.47 41.92 29.30
#